data_00b7127a38cbcbab9a8dc416ca35f644
#
_entry.id   00b7127a38cbcbab9a8dc416ca35f644
#
_cell.length_a   1.000
_cell.length_b   1.000
_cell.length_c   1.000
_cell.angle_alpha   90.00
_cell.angle_beta   90.00
_cell.angle_gamma   90.00
#
_symmetry.space_group_name_H-M   'P 1'
#
loop_
_entity.id
_entity.type
_entity.pdbx_description
1 polymer ?
#
loop_
_entity_poly.entity_id
_entity_poly.type
_entity_poly.pdbx_seq_one_letter_code
_entity_poly.pdbx_strand_id
1 'polypeptide(L)'
;QRNTAPLFNLSELKYLTAADSNIKTLIRQIDNPLFNEHPLEMGVRGHENEILERFKRDKFYELQFNKLKMPINWQNIKLTITKFVNSLKSYQSPYDQYLKGTYTMTDQQKRGMNLFYSDSLACSKCHSGINFSEPTFLNKNNKVEYYYNTGLYNVNEKNEYPQYDTGLSQVTHN
;
A
#
# COMPACT_ATOMS: atom_id res chain seq x y z
N GLN A 1 -9.04 -13.14 4.18
CA GLN A 1 -9.09 -11.67 4.32
C GLN A 1 -7.69 -11.15 4.60
N ARG A 2 -7.21 -10.17 3.84
CA ARG A 2 -5.89 -9.55 4.02
C ARG A 2 -5.99 -8.35 4.97
N ASN A 3 -4.90 -8.07 5.69
CA ASN A 3 -4.79 -6.84 6.46
C ASN A 3 -4.72 -5.64 5.52
N THR A 4 -5.30 -4.52 5.97
CA THR A 4 -5.20 -3.25 5.26
C THR A 4 -3.74 -2.78 5.22
N ALA A 5 -3.28 -2.34 4.06
CA ALA A 5 -1.96 -1.74 3.94
C ALA A 5 -1.91 -0.40 4.70
N PRO A 6 -0.74 -0.03 5.28
CA PRO A 6 -0.59 1.26 5.94
C PRO A 6 -0.69 2.40 4.92
N LEU A 7 -1.17 3.57 5.37
CA LEU A 7 -1.26 4.77 4.52
C LEU A 7 -0.01 5.67 4.59
N PHE A 8 0.95 5.36 5.46
CA PHE A 8 2.16 6.16 5.62
C PHE A 8 3.19 5.87 4.52
N ASN A 9 3.87 6.91 4.06
CA ASN A 9 5.00 6.84 3.13
C ASN A 9 4.69 6.17 1.79
N LEU A 10 3.43 6.12 1.37
CA LEU A 10 3.03 5.42 0.14
C LEU A 10 3.66 5.99 -1.13
N SER A 11 4.02 7.28 -1.14
CA SER A 11 4.71 7.90 -2.28
C SER A 11 6.08 7.29 -2.59
N GLU A 12 6.67 6.59 -1.65
CA GLU A 12 7.98 5.95 -1.78
C GLU A 12 7.86 4.49 -2.24
N LEU A 13 6.65 3.92 -2.20
CA LEU A 13 6.45 2.52 -2.55
C LEU A 13 6.31 2.34 -4.06
N LYS A 14 6.99 1.33 -4.59
CA LYS A 14 6.93 0.96 -6.00
C LYS A 14 5.63 0.23 -6.37
N TYR A 15 5.09 -0.53 -5.42
CA TYR A 15 3.85 -1.30 -5.58
C TYR A 15 2.90 -0.99 -4.43
N LEU A 16 1.66 -0.71 -4.76
CA LEU A 16 0.64 -0.24 -3.82
C LEU A 16 -0.36 -1.33 -3.43
N THR A 17 -0.29 -2.49 -4.07
CA THR A 17 -1.19 -3.61 -3.81
C THR A 17 -0.42 -4.90 -3.63
N ALA A 18 -0.99 -5.83 -2.85
CA ALA A 18 -0.41 -7.15 -2.63
C ALA A 18 -0.71 -8.15 -3.76
N ALA A 19 -1.64 -7.85 -4.67
CA ALA A 19 -2.12 -8.79 -5.68
C ALA A 19 -2.14 -8.23 -7.11
N ASP A 20 -2.19 -6.92 -7.30
CA ASP A 20 -2.26 -6.34 -8.65
C ASP A 20 -1.02 -5.50 -8.96
N SER A 21 -0.13 -6.05 -9.77
CA SER A 21 1.09 -5.40 -10.21
C SER A 21 0.86 -4.26 -11.22
N ASN A 22 -0.34 -4.10 -11.77
CA ASN A 22 -0.67 -3.06 -12.75
C ASN A 22 -0.98 -1.71 -12.09
N ILE A 23 -1.32 -1.71 -10.80
CA ILE A 23 -1.60 -0.48 -10.06
C ILE A 23 -0.29 0.17 -9.62
N LYS A 24 0.16 1.17 -10.38
CA LYS A 24 1.44 1.87 -10.19
C LYS A 24 1.31 3.23 -9.50
N THR A 25 0.11 3.76 -9.38
CA THR A 25 -0.12 5.11 -8.85
C THR A 25 -1.21 5.10 -7.78
N LEU A 26 -1.05 5.94 -6.76
CA LEU A 26 -2.03 6.03 -5.68
C LEU A 26 -3.41 6.49 -6.18
N ILE A 27 -3.47 7.38 -7.17
CA ILE A 27 -4.74 7.82 -7.75
C ILE A 27 -5.51 6.67 -8.43
N ARG A 28 -4.79 5.68 -8.97
CA ARG A 28 -5.40 4.45 -9.49
C ARG A 28 -5.78 3.49 -8.36
N GLN A 29 -4.96 3.41 -7.32
CA GLN A 29 -5.27 2.58 -6.16
C GLN A 29 -6.55 3.02 -5.45
N ILE A 30 -6.83 4.33 -5.39
CA ILE A 30 -8.05 4.89 -4.78
C ILE A 30 -9.33 4.43 -5.50
N ASP A 31 -9.26 4.03 -6.77
CA ASP A 31 -10.42 3.49 -7.48
C ASP A 31 -10.92 2.18 -6.85
N ASN A 32 -10.03 1.37 -6.28
CA ASN A 32 -10.41 0.09 -5.66
C ASN A 32 -11.39 0.28 -4.50
N PRO A 33 -11.07 0.99 -3.40
CA PRO A 33 -12.00 1.17 -2.31
C PRO A 33 -13.25 1.96 -2.70
N LEU A 34 -13.18 2.84 -3.68
CA LEU A 34 -14.34 3.63 -4.11
C LEU A 34 -15.31 2.83 -4.99
N PHE A 35 -14.80 2.15 -6.01
CA PHE A 35 -15.62 1.65 -7.11
C PHE A 35 -15.65 0.12 -7.25
N ASN A 36 -14.85 -0.64 -6.50
CA ASN A 36 -14.92 -2.09 -6.56
C ASN A 36 -16.23 -2.60 -5.96
N GLU A 37 -16.76 -3.64 -6.59
CA GLU A 37 -17.93 -4.37 -6.11
C GLU A 37 -17.54 -5.63 -5.33
N HIS A 38 -16.33 -6.14 -5.58
CA HIS A 38 -15.79 -7.33 -4.92
C HIS A 38 -14.30 -7.14 -4.59
N PRO A 39 -13.92 -6.94 -3.31
CA PRO A 39 -14.81 -6.68 -2.16
C PRO A 39 -15.50 -5.32 -2.28
N LEU A 40 -16.71 -5.22 -1.77
CA LEU A 40 -17.40 -3.94 -1.63
C LEU A 40 -16.85 -3.21 -0.40
N GLU A 41 -16.30 -2.00 -0.62
CA GLU A 41 -15.77 -1.16 0.47
C GLU A 41 -16.62 0.12 0.66
N MET A 42 -16.48 1.10 -0.22
CA MET A 42 -17.18 2.39 -0.11
C MET A 42 -18.54 2.44 -0.82
N GLY A 43 -18.82 1.50 -1.73
CA GLY A 43 -20.11 1.39 -2.41
C GLY A 43 -20.46 2.59 -3.29
N VAL A 44 -19.50 3.23 -3.92
CA VAL A 44 -19.71 4.41 -4.75
C VAL A 44 -20.34 4.05 -6.11
N ARG A 45 -20.02 2.84 -6.62
CA ARG A 45 -20.52 2.40 -7.93
C ARG A 45 -22.05 2.37 -7.96
N GLY A 46 -22.62 3.01 -8.99
CA GLY A 46 -24.07 3.20 -9.15
C GLY A 46 -24.64 4.42 -8.41
N HIS A 47 -23.85 5.07 -7.54
CA HIS A 47 -24.22 6.26 -6.77
C HIS A 47 -23.36 7.48 -7.08
N GLU A 48 -22.55 7.42 -8.13
CA GLU A 48 -21.53 8.44 -8.45
C GLU A 48 -22.13 9.85 -8.54
N ASN A 49 -23.24 10.00 -9.23
CA ASN A 49 -23.88 11.30 -9.42
C ASN A 49 -24.50 11.82 -8.12
N GLU A 50 -25.16 10.96 -7.35
CA GLU A 50 -25.77 11.32 -6.08
C GLU A 50 -24.70 11.84 -5.10
N ILE A 51 -23.58 11.14 -5.00
CA ILE A 51 -22.47 11.51 -4.12
C ILE A 51 -21.82 12.83 -4.60
N LEU A 52 -21.61 13.03 -5.90
CA LEU A 52 -21.11 14.29 -6.42
C LEU A 52 -22.05 15.47 -6.11
N GLU A 53 -23.35 15.28 -6.21
CA GLU A 53 -24.31 16.32 -5.86
C GLU A 53 -24.31 16.64 -4.36
N ARG A 54 -24.06 15.66 -3.49
CA ARG A 54 -23.85 15.91 -2.05
C ARG A 54 -22.62 16.81 -1.84
N PHE A 55 -21.48 16.50 -2.47
CA PHE A 55 -20.27 17.34 -2.40
C PHE A 55 -20.51 18.77 -2.90
N LYS A 56 -21.26 18.94 -4.01
CA LYS A 56 -21.56 20.27 -4.58
C LYS A 56 -22.50 21.09 -3.69
N ARG A 57 -23.42 20.46 -2.98
CA ARG A 57 -24.38 21.15 -2.07
C ARG A 57 -23.76 21.52 -0.73
N ASP A 58 -22.71 20.84 -0.33
CA ASP A 58 -22.01 21.10 0.94
C ASP A 58 -21.13 22.34 0.80
N LYS A 59 -21.48 23.40 1.55
CA LYS A 59 -20.78 24.70 1.49
C LYS A 59 -19.30 24.61 1.88
N PHE A 60 -18.91 23.67 2.73
CA PHE A 60 -17.53 23.47 3.07
C PHE A 60 -16.74 22.99 1.84
N TYR A 61 -17.18 21.94 1.17
CA TYR A 61 -16.50 21.43 -0.02
C TYR A 61 -16.54 22.42 -1.16
N GLU A 62 -17.68 23.06 -1.42
CA GLU A 62 -17.79 24.11 -2.43
C GLU A 62 -16.71 25.18 -2.21
N LEU A 63 -16.59 25.71 -0.98
CA LEU A 63 -15.61 26.72 -0.66
C LEU A 63 -14.14 26.24 -0.83
N GLN A 64 -13.84 25.00 -0.38
CA GLN A 64 -12.48 24.46 -0.51
C GLN A 64 -12.09 24.26 -1.97
N PHE A 65 -12.95 23.65 -2.78
CA PHE A 65 -12.67 23.43 -4.20
C PHE A 65 -12.57 24.74 -4.98
N ASN A 66 -13.40 25.76 -4.65
CA ASN A 66 -13.28 27.10 -5.23
C ASN A 66 -11.95 27.78 -4.89
N LYS A 67 -11.46 27.67 -3.65
CA LYS A 67 -10.12 28.15 -3.26
C LYS A 67 -9.00 27.50 -4.07
N LEU A 68 -9.15 26.22 -4.40
CA LEU A 68 -8.20 25.48 -5.22
C LEU A 68 -8.36 25.75 -6.72
N LYS A 69 -9.39 26.52 -7.13
CA LYS A 69 -9.79 26.74 -8.54
C LYS A 69 -10.01 25.41 -9.29
N MET A 70 -10.62 24.46 -8.61
CA MET A 70 -10.88 23.12 -9.13
C MET A 70 -12.39 22.81 -9.13
N PRO A 71 -12.98 22.30 -10.21
CA PRO A 71 -14.36 21.83 -10.20
C PRO A 71 -14.51 20.57 -9.33
N ILE A 72 -15.67 20.42 -8.69
CA ILE A 72 -16.04 19.23 -7.95
C ILE A 72 -16.41 18.13 -8.94
N ASN A 73 -15.53 17.16 -9.12
CA ASN A 73 -15.70 15.96 -9.91
C ASN A 73 -14.85 14.82 -9.35
N TRP A 74 -15.08 13.59 -9.79
CA TRP A 74 -14.35 12.42 -9.28
C TRP A 74 -12.84 12.52 -9.47
N GLN A 75 -12.38 13.05 -10.57
CA GLN A 75 -10.95 13.21 -10.83
C GLN A 75 -10.29 14.11 -9.77
N ASN A 76 -10.92 15.24 -9.46
CA ASN A 76 -10.39 16.19 -8.49
C ASN A 76 -10.56 15.70 -7.04
N ILE A 77 -11.66 15.00 -6.73
CA ILE A 77 -11.84 14.34 -5.42
C ILE A 77 -10.71 13.31 -5.22
N LYS A 78 -10.49 12.42 -6.17
CA LYS A 78 -9.39 11.43 -6.08
C LYS A 78 -8.03 12.10 -5.99
N LEU A 79 -7.80 13.18 -6.73
CA LEU A 79 -6.56 13.93 -6.65
C LEU A 79 -6.31 14.55 -5.26
N THR A 80 -7.34 15.12 -4.64
CA THR A 80 -7.22 15.67 -3.28
C THR A 80 -6.96 14.59 -2.24
N ILE A 81 -7.64 13.45 -2.31
CA ILE A 81 -7.35 12.28 -1.47
C ILE A 81 -5.91 11.81 -1.67
N THR A 82 -5.46 11.69 -2.94
CA THR A 82 -4.08 11.30 -3.27
C THR A 82 -3.07 12.26 -2.64
N LYS A 83 -3.30 13.56 -2.72
CA LYS A 83 -2.42 14.57 -2.11
C LYS A 83 -2.39 14.46 -0.59
N PHE A 84 -3.54 14.26 0.04
CA PHE A 84 -3.62 14.04 1.48
C PHE A 84 -2.85 12.78 1.90
N VAL A 85 -3.11 11.64 1.29
CA VAL A 85 -2.43 10.39 1.64
C VAL A 85 -0.91 10.49 1.39
N ASN A 86 -0.49 11.13 0.30
CA ASN A 86 0.94 11.38 0.05
C ASN A 86 1.60 12.33 1.07
N SER A 87 0.82 13.14 1.78
CA SER A 87 1.33 13.98 2.87
C SER A 87 1.57 13.22 4.18
N LEU A 88 1.01 12.02 4.32
CA LEU A 88 1.20 11.18 5.49
C LEU A 88 2.61 10.58 5.49
N LYS A 89 3.52 11.23 6.21
CA LYS A 89 4.92 10.84 6.32
C LYS A 89 5.26 10.42 7.75
N SER A 90 6.04 9.37 7.88
CA SER A 90 6.50 8.85 9.17
C SER A 90 7.95 8.40 9.06
N TYR A 91 8.88 9.32 9.42
CA TYR A 91 10.33 9.10 9.36
C TYR A 91 11.01 9.53 10.67
N GLN A 92 10.34 9.28 11.80
CA GLN A 92 10.82 9.69 13.13
C GLN A 92 10.86 8.53 14.14
N SER A 93 10.84 7.30 13.64
CA SER A 93 11.01 6.13 14.51
C SER A 93 12.40 6.15 15.18
N PRO A 94 12.61 5.43 16.31
CA PRO A 94 13.93 5.25 16.88
C PRO A 94 14.95 4.70 15.88
N TYR A 95 14.51 3.85 14.94
CA TYR A 95 15.36 3.34 13.87
C TYR A 95 15.75 4.43 12.87
N ASP A 96 14.81 5.29 12.43
CA ASP A 96 15.12 6.43 11.56
C ASP A 96 16.11 7.39 12.23
N GLN A 97 15.95 7.63 13.52
CA GLN A 97 16.86 8.47 14.31
C GLN A 97 18.24 7.82 14.46
N TYR A 98 18.30 6.49 14.63
CA TYR A 98 19.56 5.77 14.64
C TYR A 98 20.29 5.90 13.29
N LEU A 99 19.59 5.73 12.17
CA LEU A 99 20.18 5.91 10.84
C LEU A 99 20.71 7.35 10.61
N LYS A 100 20.08 8.34 11.25
CA LYS A 100 20.53 9.76 11.23
C LYS A 100 21.65 10.05 12.24
N GLY A 101 22.04 9.08 13.08
CA GLY A 101 23.04 9.27 14.12
C GLY A 101 22.57 10.06 15.34
N THR A 102 21.25 10.29 15.49
CA THR A 102 20.66 11.08 16.60
C THR A 102 20.05 10.21 17.71
N TYR A 103 20.07 8.89 17.56
CA TYR A 103 19.59 7.93 18.56
C TYR A 103 20.59 6.81 18.74
N THR A 104 20.85 6.43 20.00
CA THR A 104 21.70 5.28 20.33
C THR A 104 20.84 4.09 20.69
N MET A 105 20.92 3.03 19.90
CA MET A 105 20.24 1.77 20.17
C MET A 105 20.76 1.10 21.43
N THR A 106 19.87 0.50 22.20
CA THR A 106 20.23 -0.44 23.27
C THR A 106 20.85 -1.71 22.70
N ASP A 107 21.57 -2.47 23.51
CA ASP A 107 22.16 -3.74 23.07
C ASP A 107 21.12 -4.76 22.64
N GLN A 108 19.92 -4.74 23.25
CA GLN A 108 18.80 -5.59 22.83
C GLN A 108 18.29 -5.21 21.43
N GLN A 109 18.15 -3.91 21.14
CA GLN A 109 17.76 -3.42 19.81
C GLN A 109 18.82 -3.76 18.74
N LYS A 110 20.10 -3.61 19.07
CA LYS A 110 21.20 -4.02 18.17
C LYS A 110 21.18 -5.50 17.87
N ARG A 111 20.98 -6.35 18.91
CA ARG A 111 20.83 -7.80 18.69
C ARG A 111 19.65 -8.12 17.79
N GLY A 112 18.50 -7.49 18.01
CA GLY A 112 17.33 -7.65 17.15
C GLY A 112 17.59 -7.24 15.70
N MET A 113 18.25 -6.10 15.50
CA MET A 113 18.66 -5.63 14.17
C MET A 113 19.61 -6.62 13.49
N ASN A 114 20.61 -7.13 14.20
CA ASN A 114 21.56 -8.11 13.66
C ASN A 114 20.86 -9.42 13.26
N LEU A 115 19.90 -9.88 14.06
CA LEU A 115 19.09 -11.05 13.73
C LEU A 115 18.21 -10.80 12.48
N PHE A 116 17.60 -9.63 12.39
CA PHE A 116 16.76 -9.25 11.25
C PHE A 116 17.54 -9.25 9.92
N TYR A 117 18.78 -8.79 9.94
CA TYR A 117 19.67 -8.74 8.78
C TYR A 117 20.54 -10.00 8.60
N SER A 118 20.44 -10.99 9.51
CA SER A 118 21.22 -12.21 9.40
C SER A 118 20.72 -13.12 8.27
N ASP A 119 21.63 -13.88 7.68
CA ASP A 119 21.25 -14.89 6.67
C ASP A 119 20.43 -16.04 7.23
N SER A 120 20.58 -16.33 8.54
CA SER A 120 19.86 -17.42 9.21
C SER A 120 18.35 -17.14 9.32
N LEU A 121 17.93 -15.91 9.63
CA LEU A 121 16.52 -15.53 9.69
C LEU A 121 16.02 -14.96 8.37
N ALA A 122 16.90 -14.34 7.59
CA ALA A 122 16.63 -13.82 6.25
C ALA A 122 15.44 -12.83 6.16
N CYS A 123 15.05 -12.19 7.27
CA CYS A 123 13.89 -11.28 7.32
C CYS A 123 14.04 -10.12 6.32
N SER A 124 15.25 -9.55 6.23
CA SER A 124 15.57 -8.44 5.34
C SER A 124 15.48 -8.78 3.85
N LYS A 125 15.45 -10.07 3.48
CA LYS A 125 15.24 -10.47 2.08
C LYS A 125 13.86 -10.09 1.55
N CYS A 126 12.85 -10.13 2.42
CA CYS A 126 11.48 -9.68 2.11
C CYS A 126 11.20 -8.27 2.64
N HIS A 127 11.85 -7.89 3.75
CA HIS A 127 11.56 -6.69 4.50
C HIS A 127 12.77 -5.75 4.53
N SER A 128 13.02 -5.05 3.44
CA SER A 128 14.09 -4.04 3.29
C SER A 128 13.55 -2.71 2.80
N GLY A 129 14.44 -1.76 2.61
CA GLY A 129 14.13 -0.45 2.06
C GLY A 129 13.19 0.38 2.92
N ILE A 130 12.52 1.31 2.28
CA ILE A 130 11.55 2.19 2.93
C ILE A 130 10.35 1.37 3.41
N ASN A 131 9.92 1.63 4.64
CA ASN A 131 8.82 0.92 5.31
C ASN A 131 9.06 -0.59 5.49
N PHE A 132 10.28 -1.09 5.31
CA PHE A 132 10.59 -2.53 5.33
C PHE A 132 9.67 -3.35 4.41
N SER A 133 9.32 -2.78 3.26
CA SER A 133 8.39 -3.37 2.29
C SER A 133 9.01 -3.62 0.92
N GLU A 134 10.32 -3.44 0.79
CA GLU A 134 11.06 -3.71 -0.43
C GLU A 134 11.82 -5.04 -0.32
N PRO A 135 11.54 -6.00 -1.19
CA PRO A 135 12.30 -7.23 -1.23
C PRO A 135 13.65 -7.05 -1.92
N THR A 136 14.58 -7.91 -1.57
CA THR A 136 15.90 -8.00 -2.21
C THR A 136 16.11 -9.29 -3.00
N PHE A 137 15.09 -10.15 -3.10
CA PHE A 137 15.17 -11.36 -3.90
C PHE A 137 15.37 -11.05 -5.38
N LEU A 138 16.30 -11.76 -5.98
CA LEU A 138 16.51 -11.72 -7.41
C LEU A 138 15.92 -12.98 -8.06
N ASN A 139 15.18 -12.80 -9.13
CA ASN A 139 14.76 -13.92 -9.98
C ASN A 139 15.92 -14.45 -10.83
N LYS A 140 15.67 -15.52 -11.58
CA LYS A 140 16.65 -16.17 -12.47
C LYS A 140 17.29 -15.23 -13.52
N ASN A 141 16.70 -14.04 -13.73
CA ASN A 141 17.22 -13.02 -14.66
C ASN A 141 17.92 -11.86 -13.94
N ASN A 142 18.31 -12.03 -12.66
CA ASN A 142 18.92 -11.00 -11.81
C ASN A 142 18.08 -9.72 -11.62
N LYS A 143 16.74 -9.85 -11.73
CA LYS A 143 15.81 -8.74 -11.45
C LYS A 143 15.14 -8.94 -10.11
N VAL A 144 14.95 -7.85 -9.35
CA VAL A 144 14.23 -7.89 -8.07
C VAL A 144 12.81 -8.38 -8.29
N GLU A 145 12.44 -9.41 -7.54
CA GLU A 145 11.10 -9.98 -7.55
C GLU A 145 10.29 -9.37 -6.40
N TYR A 146 9.16 -8.74 -6.73
CA TYR A 146 8.32 -8.02 -5.75
C TYR A 146 7.13 -8.84 -5.24
N TYR A 147 6.84 -9.94 -5.89
CA TYR A 147 5.72 -10.80 -5.54
C TYR A 147 6.22 -12.24 -5.43
N TYR A 148 5.98 -12.88 -4.29
CA TYR A 148 6.28 -14.29 -4.09
C TYR A 148 5.24 -14.96 -3.26
N ASN A 149 5.17 -16.27 -3.44
CA ASN A 149 4.39 -17.14 -2.59
C ASN A 149 5.11 -17.34 -1.26
N THR A 150 4.51 -16.81 -0.19
CA THR A 150 5.04 -16.98 1.18
C THR A 150 4.65 -18.32 1.80
N GLY A 151 3.85 -19.15 1.11
CA GLY A 151 3.32 -20.40 1.65
C GLY A 151 2.24 -20.23 2.73
N LEU A 152 1.83 -18.99 3.04
CA LEU A 152 0.90 -18.67 4.13
C LEU A 152 -0.48 -19.29 3.94
N TYR A 153 -0.90 -19.50 2.71
CA TYR A 153 -2.24 -19.97 2.36
C TYR A 153 -2.31 -21.44 1.92
N ASN A 154 -1.34 -22.24 2.31
CA ASN A 154 -1.44 -23.69 2.15
C ASN A 154 -2.43 -24.27 3.19
N VAL A 155 -3.73 -23.97 2.99
CA VAL A 155 -4.78 -24.12 4.01
C VAL A 155 -5.06 -25.58 4.35
N ASN A 156 -4.72 -26.52 3.47
CA ASN A 156 -5.04 -27.92 3.62
C ASN A 156 -3.87 -28.87 3.28
N GLU A 157 -2.64 -28.37 3.37
CA GLU A 157 -1.40 -29.11 3.03
C GLU A 157 -1.31 -29.60 1.58
N LYS A 158 -2.28 -29.21 0.73
CA LYS A 158 -2.35 -29.59 -0.70
C LYS A 158 -1.92 -28.47 -1.63
N ASN A 159 -1.28 -27.40 -1.13
CA ASN A 159 -0.93 -26.19 -1.88
C ASN A 159 -2.13 -25.47 -2.52
N GLU A 160 -3.31 -25.60 -1.91
CA GLU A 160 -4.51 -24.91 -2.36
C GLU A 160 -4.58 -23.51 -1.73
N TYR A 161 -5.02 -22.56 -2.52
CA TYR A 161 -5.24 -21.17 -2.11
C TYR A 161 -6.72 -20.95 -1.80
N PRO A 162 -7.04 -19.94 -0.95
CA PRO A 162 -8.44 -19.55 -0.76
C PRO A 162 -9.10 -19.24 -2.10
N GLN A 163 -10.26 -19.81 -2.35
CA GLN A 163 -10.98 -19.70 -3.62
C GLN A 163 -11.21 -18.24 -4.08
N TYR A 164 -11.25 -17.30 -3.13
CA TYR A 164 -11.50 -15.87 -3.38
C TYR A 164 -10.25 -14.99 -3.36
N ASP A 165 -9.07 -15.55 -3.14
CA ASP A 165 -7.82 -14.81 -3.07
C ASP A 165 -6.65 -15.65 -3.59
N THR A 166 -6.51 -15.72 -4.89
CA THR A 166 -5.40 -16.40 -5.56
C THR A 166 -4.19 -15.48 -5.77
N GLY A 167 -4.19 -14.31 -5.13
CA GLY A 167 -3.07 -13.37 -5.18
C GLY A 167 -2.82 -12.81 -6.57
N LEU A 168 -1.55 -12.74 -6.97
CA LEU A 168 -1.15 -12.17 -8.25
C LEU A 168 -1.73 -12.93 -9.45
N SER A 169 -2.02 -14.22 -9.32
CA SER A 169 -2.56 -15.04 -10.40
C SER A 169 -3.92 -14.56 -10.90
N GLN A 170 -4.68 -13.82 -10.07
CA GLN A 170 -5.94 -13.18 -10.51
C GLN A 170 -5.72 -12.18 -11.65
N VAL A 171 -4.54 -11.60 -11.74
CA VAL A 171 -4.19 -10.56 -12.72
C VAL A 171 -3.32 -11.12 -13.84
N THR A 172 -2.41 -12.04 -13.52
CA THR A 172 -1.44 -12.59 -14.49
C THR A 172 -1.95 -13.84 -15.20
N HIS A 173 -2.96 -14.51 -14.64
CA HIS A 173 -3.50 -15.78 -15.13
C HIS A 173 -2.46 -16.91 -15.24
N ASN A 174 -1.38 -16.83 -14.43
CA ASN A 174 -0.31 -17.83 -14.31
C ASN A 174 -0.36 -18.51 -12.96
#